data_b726c2b7d9cab7c6c5529b3c4b6d0373
#
_entry.id   b726c2b7d9cab7c6c5529b3c4b6d0373
#
_cell.length_a   1.000
_cell.length_b   1.000
_cell.length_c   1.000
_cell.angle_alpha   90.00
_cell.angle_beta   90.00
_cell.angle_gamma   90.00
#
_symmetry.space_group_name_H-M   'P 1'
#
loop_
_entity.id
_entity.type
_entity.pdbx_description
1 polymer ?
#
loop_
_entity_poly.entity_id
_entity_poly.type
_entity_poly.pdbx_seq_one_letter_code
_entity_poly.pdbx_strand_id
1 'polypeptide(L)'
;MREDELASAVVEHFEAAFKDPDVGLEEPYDYYGNRGAVDVYARTQPPERVAYLVELKADPAVRMAGGANDIIRQYRRMERYFYADDEHDLRTRLARDGPGLHLLLLFAPTARCVEHVFEYRHLYGSIEPELSVDGVDAVRKVAFLVNLEDASTGGLGFLSVNGDIEIDSGAFRQAVPADSRLAEALSAADVSFDE
;
A
#
# COMPACT_ATOMS: atom_id res chain seq x y z
N MET A 1 4.98 12.65 -10.46
CA MET A 1 5.13 11.18 -10.66
C MET A 1 3.83 10.63 -11.19
N ARG A 2 3.89 9.69 -12.10
CA ARG A 2 2.73 8.95 -12.60
C ARG A 2 2.59 7.62 -11.83
N GLU A 3 1.41 7.03 -11.92
CA GLU A 3 1.10 5.81 -11.17
C GLU A 3 1.86 4.58 -11.70
N ASP A 4 2.06 4.51 -13.02
CA ASP A 4 2.89 3.47 -13.65
C ASP A 4 4.37 3.53 -13.25
N GLU A 5 4.91 4.74 -13.04
CA GLU A 5 6.28 4.92 -12.51
C GLU A 5 6.38 4.43 -11.07
N LEU A 6 5.36 4.71 -10.26
CA LEU A 6 5.29 4.24 -8.87
C LEU A 6 5.14 2.71 -8.82
N ALA A 7 4.25 2.16 -9.66
CA ALA A 7 4.05 0.71 -9.76
C ALA A 7 5.33 -0.03 -10.11
N SER A 8 6.06 0.44 -11.12
CA SER A 8 7.34 -0.15 -11.53
C SER A 8 8.36 -0.15 -10.38
N ALA A 9 8.49 0.97 -9.68
CA ALA A 9 9.41 1.08 -8.55
C ALA A 9 9.04 0.15 -7.39
N VAL A 10 7.75 -0.02 -7.11
CA VAL A 10 7.25 -0.93 -6.06
C VAL A 10 7.52 -2.39 -6.46
N VAL A 11 7.29 -2.76 -7.72
CA VAL A 11 7.59 -4.11 -8.22
C VAL A 11 9.07 -4.44 -8.11
N GLU A 12 9.94 -3.57 -8.64
CA GLU A 12 11.40 -3.73 -8.55
C GLU A 12 11.84 -3.91 -7.10
N HIS A 13 11.18 -3.23 -6.19
CA HIS A 13 11.48 -3.31 -4.78
C HIS A 13 11.08 -4.67 -4.17
N PHE A 14 9.89 -5.18 -4.49
CA PHE A 14 9.48 -6.52 -4.06
C PHE A 14 10.42 -7.59 -4.60
N GLU A 15 10.80 -7.49 -5.87
CA GLU A 15 11.75 -8.42 -6.52
C GLU A 15 13.14 -8.37 -5.88
N ALA A 16 13.60 -7.20 -5.45
CA ALA A 16 14.88 -7.05 -4.77
C ALA A 16 14.85 -7.48 -3.30
N ALA A 17 13.75 -7.25 -2.60
CA ALA A 17 13.62 -7.51 -1.17
C ALA A 17 13.37 -8.98 -0.83
N PHE A 18 12.69 -9.71 -1.71
CA PHE A 18 12.28 -11.09 -1.46
C PHE A 18 12.88 -12.05 -2.49
N LYS A 19 13.06 -13.30 -2.06
CA LYS A 19 13.52 -14.35 -2.95
C LYS A 19 12.34 -14.92 -3.75
N ASP A 20 12.42 -14.84 -5.06
CA ASP A 20 11.45 -15.40 -6.01
C ASP A 20 9.98 -15.06 -5.65
N PRO A 21 9.64 -13.78 -5.42
CA PRO A 21 8.26 -13.42 -5.11
C PRO A 21 7.37 -13.63 -6.33
N ASP A 22 6.10 -13.96 -6.08
CA ASP A 22 5.06 -13.92 -7.11
C ASP A 22 4.51 -12.49 -7.17
N VAL A 23 4.77 -11.75 -8.25
CA VAL A 23 4.38 -10.36 -8.41
C VAL A 23 3.54 -10.18 -9.66
N GLY A 24 2.42 -9.48 -9.53
CA GLY A 24 1.51 -9.13 -10.63
C GLY A 24 1.09 -7.66 -10.59
N LEU A 25 0.81 -7.13 -11.76
CA LEU A 25 0.22 -5.80 -11.94
C LEU A 25 -1.24 -5.93 -12.35
N GLU A 26 -2.08 -4.99 -11.90
CA GLU A 26 -3.50 -4.93 -12.23
C GLU A 26 -4.21 -6.28 -12.00
N GLU A 27 -3.91 -6.94 -10.89
CA GLU A 27 -4.49 -8.23 -10.55
C GLU A 27 -6.00 -8.09 -10.30
N PRO A 28 -6.84 -8.74 -11.12
CA PRO A 28 -8.28 -8.54 -11.06
C PRO A 28 -8.91 -9.18 -9.84
N TYR A 29 -9.92 -8.51 -9.30
CA TYR A 29 -10.85 -9.07 -8.33
C TYR A 29 -12.30 -8.76 -8.71
N ASP A 30 -13.23 -9.62 -8.32
CA ASP A 30 -14.67 -9.40 -8.51
C ASP A 30 -15.36 -9.42 -7.14
N TYR A 31 -16.19 -8.42 -6.87
CA TYR A 31 -17.01 -8.33 -5.68
C TYR A 31 -18.47 -8.13 -6.10
N TYR A 32 -19.25 -9.21 -6.09
CA TYR A 32 -20.67 -9.19 -6.50
C TYR A 32 -20.91 -8.47 -7.84
N GLY A 33 -20.09 -8.77 -8.85
CA GLY A 33 -20.17 -8.14 -10.16
C GLY A 33 -19.52 -6.75 -10.25
N ASN A 34 -18.98 -6.23 -9.16
CA ASN A 34 -18.16 -5.02 -9.18
C ASN A 34 -16.69 -5.42 -9.41
N ARG A 35 -16.29 -5.37 -10.65
CA ARG A 35 -14.91 -5.67 -11.05
C ARG A 35 -13.98 -4.56 -10.63
N GLY A 36 -12.85 -4.93 -10.10
CA GLY A 36 -11.73 -4.06 -9.78
C GLY A 36 -10.41 -4.76 -10.03
N ALA A 37 -9.33 -4.04 -9.89
CA ALA A 37 -8.00 -4.60 -9.87
C ALA A 37 -7.21 -3.95 -8.74
N VAL A 38 -6.29 -4.68 -8.14
CA VAL A 38 -5.25 -4.08 -7.30
C VAL A 38 -4.09 -3.68 -8.19
N ASP A 39 -3.51 -2.52 -7.95
CA ASP A 39 -2.45 -1.98 -8.80
C ASP A 39 -1.21 -2.87 -8.79
N VAL A 40 -0.81 -3.35 -7.61
CA VAL A 40 0.27 -4.32 -7.44
C VAL A 40 -0.17 -5.43 -6.49
N TYR A 41 0.04 -6.65 -6.90
CA TYR A 41 -0.03 -7.84 -6.07
C TYR A 41 1.37 -8.40 -5.87
N ALA A 42 1.73 -8.76 -4.66
CA ALA A 42 2.96 -9.49 -4.40
C ALA A 42 2.73 -10.56 -3.34
N ARG A 43 3.42 -11.69 -3.49
CA ARG A 43 3.39 -12.78 -2.52
C ARG A 43 4.79 -13.32 -2.30
N THR A 44 5.18 -13.37 -1.04
CA THR A 44 6.46 -13.95 -0.65
C THR A 44 6.38 -15.48 -0.57
N GLN A 45 7.53 -16.12 -0.81
CA GLN A 45 7.68 -17.56 -0.63
C GLN A 45 7.89 -17.91 0.85
N PRO A 46 7.69 -19.20 1.24
CA PRO A 46 8.07 -19.63 2.59
C PRO A 46 9.53 -19.25 2.91
N PRO A 47 9.86 -18.87 4.16
CA PRO A 47 9.03 -19.01 5.36
C PRO A 47 8.07 -17.87 5.63
N GLU A 48 8.20 -16.68 5.01
CA GLU A 48 7.44 -15.47 5.36
C GLU A 48 5.95 -15.60 5.07
N ARG A 49 5.60 -16.13 3.89
CA ARG A 49 4.22 -16.34 3.44
C ARG A 49 3.32 -15.12 3.64
N VAL A 50 3.77 -13.98 3.16
CA VAL A 50 3.01 -12.74 3.21
C VAL A 50 2.51 -12.38 1.83
N ALA A 51 1.25 -11.98 1.73
CA ALA A 51 0.67 -11.39 0.54
C ALA A 51 0.46 -9.89 0.73
N TYR A 52 0.73 -9.13 -0.32
CA TYR A 52 0.55 -7.69 -0.38
C TYR A 52 -0.44 -7.35 -1.49
N LEU A 53 -1.49 -6.63 -1.14
CA LEU A 53 -2.41 -6.01 -2.09
C LEU A 53 -2.22 -4.51 -2.00
N VAL A 54 -1.77 -3.93 -3.08
CA VAL A 54 -1.31 -2.54 -3.10
C VAL A 54 -2.18 -1.70 -4.01
N GLU A 55 -2.74 -0.65 -3.46
CA GLU A 55 -3.40 0.44 -4.17
C GLU A 55 -2.44 1.64 -4.20
N LEU A 56 -2.16 2.16 -5.37
CA LEU A 56 -1.21 3.24 -5.59
C LEU A 56 -1.93 4.56 -5.83
N LYS A 57 -1.39 5.65 -5.31
CA LYS A 57 -1.89 6.99 -5.56
C LYS A 57 -0.75 7.94 -5.89
N ALA A 58 -0.78 8.46 -7.11
CA ALA A 58 0.18 9.44 -7.60
C ALA A 58 -0.51 10.78 -7.88
N ASP A 59 0.24 11.77 -8.38
CA ASP A 59 -0.26 13.13 -8.59
C ASP A 59 -1.58 13.23 -9.37
N PRO A 60 -1.83 12.43 -10.44
CA PRO A 60 -3.11 12.48 -11.14
C PRO A 60 -4.28 12.07 -10.25
N ALA A 61 -4.12 11.01 -9.46
CA ALA A 61 -5.19 10.45 -8.63
C ALA A 61 -5.64 11.43 -7.53
N VAL A 62 -4.70 12.12 -6.89
CA VAL A 62 -5.02 13.09 -5.83
C VAL A 62 -5.59 14.40 -6.36
N ARG A 63 -5.54 14.64 -7.68
CA ARG A 63 -6.13 15.83 -8.34
C ARG A 63 -7.60 15.64 -8.73
N MET A 64 -8.09 14.42 -8.79
CA MET A 64 -9.42 14.13 -9.31
C MET A 64 -10.52 14.59 -8.36
N ALA A 65 -11.67 14.94 -8.96
CA ALA A 65 -12.85 15.30 -8.18
C ALA A 65 -13.31 14.10 -7.33
N GLY A 66 -13.55 14.32 -6.04
CA GLY A 66 -13.91 13.26 -5.08
C GLY A 66 -12.87 13.10 -3.96
N GLY A 67 -11.63 13.47 -4.22
CA GLY A 67 -10.57 13.58 -3.23
C GLY A 67 -10.39 12.33 -2.37
N ALA A 68 -10.05 12.54 -1.11
CA ALA A 68 -9.74 11.48 -0.15
C ALA A 68 -10.88 10.45 0.02
N ASN A 69 -12.13 10.87 -0.05
CA ASN A 69 -13.28 9.96 0.09
C ASN A 69 -13.35 8.92 -1.03
N ASP A 70 -12.99 9.30 -2.26
CA ASP A 70 -12.98 8.37 -3.39
C ASP A 70 -11.82 7.38 -3.26
N ILE A 71 -10.64 7.85 -2.85
CA ILE A 71 -9.48 7.01 -2.59
C ILE A 71 -9.80 5.99 -1.49
N ILE A 72 -10.35 6.42 -0.36
CA ILE A 72 -10.74 5.53 0.72
C ILE A 72 -11.82 4.54 0.28
N ARG A 73 -12.76 4.97 -0.57
CA ARG A 73 -13.79 4.07 -1.10
C ARG A 73 -13.19 2.99 -2.01
N GLN A 74 -12.21 3.32 -2.83
CA GLN A 74 -11.48 2.34 -3.65
C GLN A 74 -10.74 1.35 -2.75
N TYR A 75 -10.02 1.84 -1.76
CA TYR A 75 -9.31 1.02 -0.80
C TYR A 75 -10.25 0.08 -0.03
N ARG A 76 -11.40 0.58 0.44
CA ARG A 76 -12.43 -0.23 1.11
C ARG A 76 -13.09 -1.27 0.19
N ARG A 77 -13.09 -1.08 -1.12
CA ARG A 77 -13.54 -2.14 -2.05
C ARG A 77 -12.62 -3.34 -2.01
N MET A 78 -11.32 -3.12 -1.98
CA MET A 78 -10.31 -4.18 -1.83
C MET A 78 -10.51 -4.92 -0.50
N GLU A 79 -10.78 -4.20 0.59
CA GLU A 79 -11.13 -4.78 1.88
C GLU A 79 -12.39 -5.65 1.80
N ARG A 80 -13.46 -5.13 1.24
CA ARG A 80 -14.75 -5.85 1.13
C ARG A 80 -14.66 -7.14 0.32
N TYR A 81 -13.75 -7.23 -0.59
CA TYR A 81 -13.49 -8.44 -1.36
C TYR A 81 -13.29 -9.66 -0.45
N PHE A 82 -12.67 -9.50 0.71
CA PHE A 82 -12.43 -10.59 1.66
C PHE A 82 -13.65 -10.99 2.49
N TYR A 83 -14.68 -10.15 2.52
CA TYR A 83 -15.95 -10.47 3.19
C TYR A 83 -16.95 -11.20 2.29
N ALA A 84 -16.66 -11.32 1.00
CA ALA A 84 -17.53 -12.05 0.09
C ALA A 84 -17.36 -13.55 0.27
N ASP A 85 -18.48 -14.28 0.34
CA ASP A 85 -18.49 -15.75 0.46
C ASP A 85 -18.13 -16.46 -0.84
N ASP A 86 -17.95 -15.73 -1.94
CA ASP A 86 -17.68 -16.27 -3.25
C ASP A 86 -16.23 -16.75 -3.40
N GLU A 87 -16.05 -17.85 -4.14
CA GLU A 87 -14.75 -18.41 -4.49
C GLU A 87 -14.12 -17.59 -5.63
N HIS A 88 -13.41 -16.53 -5.29
CA HIS A 88 -12.60 -15.78 -6.26
C HIS A 88 -11.17 -16.31 -6.30
N ASP A 89 -10.56 -16.30 -7.48
CA ASP A 89 -9.23 -16.86 -7.67
C ASP A 89 -8.18 -16.23 -6.75
N LEU A 90 -8.20 -14.91 -6.59
CA LEU A 90 -7.26 -14.21 -5.71
C LEU A 90 -7.47 -14.60 -4.25
N ARG A 91 -8.72 -14.59 -3.76
CA ARG A 91 -9.05 -15.02 -2.39
C ARG A 91 -8.66 -16.45 -2.14
N THR A 92 -8.97 -17.35 -3.08
CA THR A 92 -8.63 -18.77 -2.99
C THR A 92 -7.12 -18.96 -2.93
N ARG A 93 -6.36 -18.21 -3.73
CA ARG A 93 -4.90 -18.23 -3.67
C ARG A 93 -4.37 -17.76 -2.31
N LEU A 94 -4.94 -16.68 -1.77
CA LEU A 94 -4.54 -16.11 -0.47
C LEU A 94 -4.90 -17.03 0.70
N ALA A 95 -6.11 -17.57 0.71
CA ALA A 95 -6.59 -18.42 1.82
C ALA A 95 -5.94 -19.82 1.85
N ARG A 96 -5.46 -20.33 0.70
CA ARG A 96 -4.94 -21.70 0.58
C ARG A 96 -3.80 -22.01 1.55
N ASP A 97 -2.94 -21.05 1.83
CA ASP A 97 -1.71 -21.27 2.58
C ASP A 97 -1.68 -20.50 3.91
N GLY A 98 -2.79 -19.87 4.31
CA GLY A 98 -2.90 -19.08 5.54
C GLY A 98 -1.84 -17.97 5.65
N PRO A 99 -1.56 -17.19 4.57
CA PRO A 99 -0.52 -16.17 4.61
C PRO A 99 -0.94 -15.00 5.48
N GLY A 100 0.05 -14.29 6.01
CA GLY A 100 -0.16 -12.92 6.42
C GLY A 100 -0.60 -12.07 5.23
N LEU A 101 -1.46 -11.08 5.46
CA LEU A 101 -1.98 -10.22 4.41
C LEU A 101 -1.80 -8.76 4.78
N HIS A 102 -1.18 -8.00 3.88
CA HIS A 102 -1.08 -6.55 4.00
C HIS A 102 -1.87 -5.86 2.89
N LEU A 103 -2.82 -5.04 3.27
CA LEU A 103 -3.56 -4.14 2.38
C LEU A 103 -2.87 -2.78 2.46
N LEU A 104 -2.20 -2.38 1.39
CA LEU A 104 -1.38 -1.19 1.35
C LEU A 104 -2.02 -0.11 0.48
N LEU A 105 -2.11 1.11 1.00
CA LEU A 105 -2.43 2.32 0.25
C LEU A 105 -1.18 3.19 0.22
N LEU A 106 -0.50 3.22 -0.93
CA LEU A 106 0.77 3.91 -1.08
C LEU A 106 0.61 5.22 -1.84
N PHE A 107 1.08 6.30 -1.24
CA PHE A 107 1.16 7.61 -1.88
C PHE A 107 2.57 7.88 -2.39
N ALA A 108 2.67 8.41 -3.61
CA ALA A 108 3.94 8.79 -4.21
C ALA A 108 4.67 9.87 -3.37
N PRO A 109 6.01 9.87 -3.34
CA PRO A 109 6.80 10.88 -2.62
C PRO A 109 6.89 12.18 -3.42
N THR A 110 5.77 12.89 -3.53
CA THR A 110 5.65 14.18 -4.22
C THR A 110 5.00 15.20 -3.33
N ALA A 111 5.36 16.48 -3.46
CA ALA A 111 4.78 17.56 -2.67
C ALA A 111 3.25 17.54 -2.70
N ARG A 112 2.67 17.24 -3.87
CA ARG A 112 1.22 17.17 -4.02
C ARG A 112 0.57 16.02 -3.24
N CYS A 113 1.16 14.83 -3.25
CA CYS A 113 0.66 13.71 -2.46
C CYS A 113 0.83 13.99 -0.97
N VAL A 114 1.93 14.62 -0.57
CA VAL A 114 2.17 15.08 0.81
C VAL A 114 1.08 16.06 1.23
N GLU A 115 0.87 17.16 0.48
CA GLU A 115 -0.18 18.15 0.74
C GLU A 115 -1.55 17.48 0.91
N HIS A 116 -1.90 16.60 -0.02
CA HIS A 116 -3.17 15.87 0.02
C HIS A 116 -3.30 14.99 1.26
N VAL A 117 -2.28 14.21 1.58
CA VAL A 117 -2.30 13.31 2.74
C VAL A 117 -2.43 14.11 4.04
N PHE A 118 -1.71 15.22 4.18
CA PHE A 118 -1.78 16.05 5.38
C PHE A 118 -3.10 16.82 5.48
N GLU A 119 -3.66 17.30 4.38
CA GLU A 119 -4.99 17.93 4.35
C GLU A 119 -6.07 16.95 4.85
N TYR A 120 -6.00 15.68 4.44
CA TYR A 120 -6.99 14.66 4.75
C TYR A 120 -6.52 13.62 5.78
N ARG A 121 -5.47 13.92 6.56
CA ARG A 121 -4.89 12.98 7.53
C ARG A 121 -5.89 12.35 8.48
N HIS A 122 -6.93 13.09 8.89
CA HIS A 122 -7.97 12.60 9.78
C HIS A 122 -8.83 11.49 9.14
N LEU A 123 -8.99 11.51 7.81
CA LEU A 123 -9.71 10.46 7.08
C LEU A 123 -8.85 9.21 6.91
N TYR A 124 -7.59 9.39 6.51
CA TYR A 124 -6.67 8.26 6.37
C TYR A 124 -6.32 7.64 7.72
N GLY A 125 -6.14 8.45 8.76
CA GLY A 125 -5.92 8.01 10.13
C GLY A 125 -7.11 7.24 10.74
N SER A 126 -8.31 7.36 10.16
CA SER A 126 -9.48 6.58 10.55
C SER A 126 -9.54 5.16 9.96
N ILE A 127 -8.57 4.78 9.12
CA ILE A 127 -8.45 3.42 8.61
C ILE A 127 -8.04 2.51 9.77
N GLU A 128 -8.91 1.59 10.13
CA GLU A 128 -8.57 0.61 11.17
C GLU A 128 -7.38 -0.23 10.73
N PRO A 129 -6.32 -0.34 11.54
CA PRO A 129 -5.06 -0.95 11.11
C PRO A 129 -5.13 -2.47 10.97
N GLU A 130 -6.16 -3.10 11.51
CA GLU A 130 -6.30 -4.55 11.49
C GLU A 130 -7.67 -4.97 10.97
N LEU A 131 -7.71 -6.13 10.34
CA LEU A 131 -8.92 -6.75 9.81
C LEU A 131 -8.87 -8.25 10.15
N SER A 132 -9.98 -8.80 10.61
CA SER A 132 -10.11 -10.24 10.82
C SER A 132 -10.74 -10.87 9.59
N VAL A 133 -10.05 -11.82 8.98
CA VAL A 133 -10.50 -12.55 7.79
C VAL A 133 -10.31 -14.04 8.02
N ASP A 134 -11.36 -14.82 7.80
CA ASP A 134 -11.29 -16.28 7.94
C ASP A 134 -10.28 -16.90 6.97
N GLY A 135 -9.41 -17.75 7.49
CA GLY A 135 -8.37 -18.42 6.73
C GLY A 135 -7.11 -17.57 6.43
N VAL A 136 -6.99 -16.40 7.05
CA VAL A 136 -5.80 -15.56 6.98
C VAL A 136 -5.32 -15.25 8.40
N ASP A 137 -4.07 -15.56 8.71
CA ASP A 137 -3.54 -15.49 10.07
C ASP A 137 -3.44 -14.05 10.59
N ALA A 138 -3.05 -13.11 9.72
CA ALA A 138 -2.91 -11.72 10.10
C ALA A 138 -3.20 -10.80 8.91
N VAL A 139 -4.04 -9.80 9.12
CA VAL A 139 -4.31 -8.75 8.14
C VAL A 139 -3.91 -7.41 8.70
N ARG A 140 -3.08 -6.67 7.96
CA ARG A 140 -2.70 -5.30 8.28
C ARG A 140 -3.20 -4.37 7.18
N LYS A 141 -3.72 -3.21 7.57
CA LYS A 141 -4.17 -2.16 6.65
C LYS A 141 -3.33 -0.92 6.89
N VAL A 142 -2.53 -0.54 5.92
CA VAL A 142 -1.58 0.56 6.08
C VAL A 142 -1.71 1.56 4.96
N ALA A 143 -1.89 2.83 5.33
CA ALA A 143 -1.78 3.96 4.43
C ALA A 143 -0.48 4.72 4.72
N PHE A 144 0.36 4.96 3.71
CA PHE A 144 1.61 5.68 3.93
C PHE A 144 2.16 6.38 2.68
N LEU A 145 2.94 7.42 2.95
CA LEU A 145 3.81 8.06 1.95
C LEU A 145 5.06 7.21 1.79
N VAL A 146 5.34 6.81 0.56
CA VAL A 146 6.48 5.94 0.28
C VAL A 146 7.72 6.77 -0.07
N ASN A 147 8.90 6.29 0.32
CA ASN A 147 10.19 6.77 -0.15
C ASN A 147 10.85 5.70 -1.03
N LEU A 148 11.17 6.06 -2.26
CA LEU A 148 11.64 5.13 -3.29
C LEU A 148 13.17 4.96 -3.33
N GLU A 149 13.93 5.66 -2.50
CA GLU A 149 15.39 5.74 -2.66
C GLU A 149 16.19 4.73 -1.84
N ASP A 150 15.52 3.91 -1.06
CA ASP A 150 16.22 2.96 -0.18
C ASP A 150 16.39 1.55 -0.79
N ALA A 151 16.48 1.46 -2.11
CA ALA A 151 16.77 0.18 -2.79
C ALA A 151 18.10 -0.46 -2.36
N SER A 152 19.06 0.35 -1.89
CA SER A 152 20.37 -0.14 -1.44
C SER A 152 20.34 -0.88 -0.11
N THR A 153 19.30 -0.68 0.70
CA THR A 153 19.13 -1.29 2.03
C THR A 153 18.09 -2.42 2.03
N GLY A 154 17.50 -2.71 0.87
CA GLY A 154 16.54 -3.80 0.70
C GLY A 154 15.16 -3.49 1.28
N GLY A 155 14.77 -2.23 1.43
CA GLY A 155 13.44 -1.85 1.92
C GLY A 155 13.00 -0.48 1.41
N LEU A 156 11.73 -0.33 1.01
CA LEU A 156 11.11 0.98 0.82
C LEU A 156 11.01 1.69 2.15
N GLY A 157 11.53 2.91 2.22
CA GLY A 157 11.23 3.81 3.32
C GLY A 157 9.76 4.25 3.28
N PHE A 158 9.15 4.49 4.40
CA PHE A 158 7.80 5.00 4.46
C PHE A 158 7.52 5.86 5.70
N LEU A 159 6.49 6.70 5.54
CA LEU A 159 5.90 7.46 6.62
C LEU A 159 4.43 7.02 6.76
N SER A 160 4.09 6.39 7.88
CA SER A 160 2.72 5.95 8.14
C SER A 160 1.76 7.13 8.30
N VAL A 161 0.56 6.99 7.76
CA VAL A 161 -0.51 7.99 7.82
C VAL A 161 -1.59 7.57 8.82
N ASN A 162 -1.78 6.28 9.05
CA ASN A 162 -2.79 5.74 9.95
C ASN A 162 -2.24 5.19 11.28
N GLY A 163 -1.15 5.78 11.76
CA GLY A 163 -0.57 5.47 13.08
C GLY A 163 0.73 4.67 13.00
N ASP A 164 1.21 4.27 14.17
CA ASP A 164 2.41 3.45 14.32
C ASP A 164 2.07 2.00 13.99
N ILE A 165 2.24 1.63 12.75
CA ILE A 165 2.01 0.28 12.28
C ILE A 165 3.34 -0.32 11.84
N GLU A 166 3.75 -1.37 12.53
CA GLU A 166 4.87 -2.18 12.08
C GLU A 166 4.40 -3.08 10.94
N ILE A 167 5.01 -2.91 9.77
CA ILE A 167 4.94 -3.90 8.72
C ILE A 167 6.12 -4.85 8.97
N ASP A 168 5.82 -6.03 9.50
CA ASP A 168 6.82 -7.06 9.73
C ASP A 168 7.22 -7.71 8.40
N SER A 169 7.98 -6.95 7.62
CA SER A 169 8.57 -7.46 6.40
C SER A 169 9.85 -6.70 6.06
N GLY A 170 10.83 -7.40 5.50
CA GLY A 170 12.07 -6.82 5.01
C GLY A 170 11.91 -5.79 3.89
N ALA A 171 10.71 -5.70 3.27
CA ALA A 171 10.44 -4.80 2.16
C ALA A 171 10.13 -3.36 2.58
N PHE A 172 9.70 -3.12 3.81
CA PHE A 172 9.25 -1.80 4.24
C PHE A 172 9.91 -1.38 5.55
N ARG A 173 10.37 -0.14 5.61
CA ARG A 173 11.01 0.45 6.80
C ARG A 173 10.41 1.81 7.09
N GLN A 174 10.04 2.03 8.33
CA GLN A 174 9.64 3.37 8.79
C GLN A 174 10.89 4.25 8.89
N ALA A 175 11.22 4.92 7.79
CA ALA A 175 12.38 5.80 7.70
C ALA A 175 12.20 6.85 6.60
N VAL A 176 12.53 8.10 6.94
CA VAL A 176 12.59 9.21 5.99
C VAL A 176 13.99 9.82 6.09
N PRO A 177 14.98 9.31 5.32
CA PRO A 177 16.30 9.93 5.28
C PRO A 177 16.24 11.37 4.85
N ALA A 178 17.09 12.23 5.43
CA ALA A 178 17.04 13.67 5.24
C ALA A 178 17.31 14.13 3.78
N ASP A 179 17.99 13.32 3.00
CA ASP A 179 18.33 13.56 1.59
C ASP A 179 17.46 12.75 0.61
N SER A 180 16.31 12.27 1.06
CA SER A 180 15.40 11.47 0.26
C SER A 180 14.35 12.31 -0.48
N ARG A 181 13.76 11.72 -1.54
CA ARG A 181 12.63 12.32 -2.27
C ARG A 181 11.45 12.65 -1.37
N LEU A 182 11.16 11.80 -0.40
CA LEU A 182 10.07 12.06 0.52
C LEU A 182 10.40 13.25 1.43
N ALA A 183 11.64 13.38 1.91
CA ALA A 183 12.07 14.54 2.69
C ALA A 183 12.00 15.84 1.86
N GLU A 184 12.42 15.79 0.59
CA GLU A 184 12.27 16.93 -0.34
C GLU A 184 10.79 17.29 -0.56
N ALA A 185 9.93 16.29 -0.75
CA ALA A 185 8.50 16.50 -0.94
C ALA A 185 7.82 17.11 0.30
N LEU A 186 8.20 16.66 1.50
CA LEU A 186 7.73 17.19 2.76
C LEU A 186 8.16 18.66 2.93
N SER A 187 9.41 18.96 2.63
CA SER A 187 9.93 20.34 2.66
C SER A 187 9.23 21.24 1.64
N ALA A 188 8.98 20.75 0.43
CA ALA A 188 8.32 21.51 -0.63
C ALA A 188 6.82 21.76 -0.35
N ALA A 189 6.18 20.90 0.42
CA ALA A 189 4.80 21.04 0.85
C ALA A 189 4.65 21.96 2.09
N ASP A 190 5.75 22.48 2.63
CA ASP A 190 5.78 23.30 3.86
C ASP A 190 5.11 22.61 5.06
N VAL A 191 5.28 21.31 5.14
CA VAL A 191 4.74 20.47 6.20
C VAL A 191 5.84 20.22 7.24
N SER A 192 5.64 20.70 8.45
CA SER A 192 6.46 20.35 9.60
C SER A 192 5.82 19.20 10.36
N PHE A 193 6.61 18.21 10.73
CA PHE A 193 6.25 17.28 11.78
C PHE A 193 6.50 18.00 13.10
N ASP A 194 5.45 18.51 13.74
CA ASP A 194 5.54 18.81 15.16
C ASP A 194 5.56 17.46 15.88
N GLU A 195 6.65 17.20 16.58
CA GLU A 195 6.89 16.04 17.43
C GLU A 195 5.80 15.82 18.47
#